data_aa179f913b01de55d1ad36c3f9040fad
#
_entry.id   aa179f913b01de55d1ad36c3f9040fad
#
_cell.length_a   1.000
_cell.length_b   1.000
_cell.length_c   1.000
_cell.angle_alpha   90.00
_cell.angle_beta   90.00
_cell.angle_gamma   90.00
#
_symmetry.space_group_name_H-M   'P 1'
#
loop_
_entity.id
_entity.type
_entity.pdbx_description
1 polymer ?
#
loop_
_entity_poly.entity_id
_entity_poly.type
_entity_poly.pdbx_seq_one_letter_code
_entity_poly.pdbx_strand_id
1 'polypeptide(L)'
;MTRTFNLADIFELVVQAVPDRIAFGCGRQKLSFKQLDERANQLGNALRARGIGRGDNVGIQLYNCAEYLEAFFACSKIGAVPVNVNYRYVADELQGLFNSLDLRGLVYGADFDASVLEVIALVPTLRLALRVGEERHGLPRTVQSYERVLAEGGRELTDAERSDDDIFMLCTGGTTGLPKGVMWPHKSLFMGALGGGGYYFRRPPIERPEELLQLVPNGPALAYLAAAPLMHGAAMWATLISLFSGHPVYVNDRKNFDPVHMLDLIEHHQINVMAVVGDAMALPIIQTLENNPGRWPLKSLMIFGNGGAVFSRHLQERLLVQVPHLVLNNGMASSESGVLGGGEKTPEGEGFMRIAPRPDLSVISEDLRILTQPGEEGILSRRGHMPLGYYGDPRKTAETFVMVEGSRWVLTGDRARIDTTGEYVVLGRGSQCINTGGEKVYPEEVEETARRYPPVQDVVVVGLPDERWGSKVVAVVQVQQGHEFDLQEFEKICRSNLSGYKLPRAVYLATEVKRSPAGKADYRWAKAYAAEHEPLNAIEA
;
A
#
# COMPACT_ATOMS: atom_id res chain seq x y z
N MET A 1 8.99 -18.58 27.11
CA MET A 1 9.68 -17.40 26.55
C MET A 1 8.80 -16.18 26.76
N THR A 2 9.36 -15.04 27.09
CA THR A 2 8.62 -13.77 27.17
C THR A 2 8.20 -13.38 25.75
N ARG A 3 6.92 -13.05 25.54
CA ARG A 3 6.42 -12.60 24.24
C ARG A 3 6.97 -11.21 23.92
N THR A 4 7.27 -10.98 22.66
CA THR A 4 7.76 -9.71 22.13
C THR A 4 6.65 -9.01 21.32
N PHE A 5 6.89 -7.77 20.87
CA PHE A 5 6.02 -7.11 19.90
C PHE A 5 6.34 -7.54 18.45
N ASN A 6 7.04 -8.66 18.24
CA ASN A 6 7.09 -9.29 16.93
C ASN A 6 5.67 -9.62 16.46
N LEU A 7 5.32 -9.32 15.20
CA LEU A 7 3.97 -9.48 14.68
C LEU A 7 3.47 -10.93 14.72
N ALA A 8 4.37 -11.90 14.67
CA ALA A 8 4.01 -13.31 14.85
C ALA A 8 3.68 -13.64 16.33
N ASP A 9 4.41 -13.07 17.30
CA ASP A 9 4.07 -13.22 18.73
C ASP A 9 2.69 -12.61 19.03
N ILE A 10 2.42 -11.41 18.51
CA ILE A 10 1.11 -10.76 18.59
C ILE A 10 0.02 -11.65 17.99
N PHE A 11 0.25 -12.19 16.79
CA PHE A 11 -0.72 -13.08 16.13
C PHE A 11 -0.98 -14.35 16.93
N GLU A 12 0.06 -15.02 17.43
CA GLU A 12 -0.06 -16.24 18.24
C GLU A 12 -0.84 -16.02 19.55
N LEU A 13 -0.73 -14.84 20.17
CA LEU A 13 -1.55 -14.49 21.35
C LEU A 13 -3.04 -14.40 20.96
N VAL A 14 -3.36 -13.85 19.79
CA VAL A 14 -4.73 -13.84 19.27
C VAL A 14 -5.22 -15.25 18.95
N VAL A 15 -4.36 -16.09 18.32
CA VAL A 15 -4.67 -17.51 18.07
C VAL A 15 -4.99 -18.23 19.38
N GLN A 16 -4.18 -18.00 20.42
CA GLN A 16 -4.43 -18.57 21.75
C GLN A 16 -5.76 -18.10 22.34
N ALA A 17 -6.11 -16.84 22.15
CA ALA A 17 -7.33 -16.23 22.70
C ALA A 17 -8.61 -16.71 22.02
N VAL A 18 -8.58 -16.89 20.68
CA VAL A 18 -9.77 -17.20 19.85
C VAL A 18 -9.45 -18.20 18.71
N PRO A 19 -8.94 -19.40 19.02
CA PRO A 19 -8.40 -20.33 18.02
C PRO A 19 -9.38 -20.76 16.93
N ASP A 20 -10.65 -20.94 17.29
CA ASP A 20 -11.68 -21.47 16.41
C ASP A 20 -12.47 -20.38 15.66
N ARG A 21 -12.23 -19.10 16.02
CA ARG A 21 -12.84 -17.98 15.29
C ARG A 21 -12.27 -17.92 13.88
N ILE A 22 -13.11 -17.57 12.91
CA ILE A 22 -12.64 -17.33 11.54
C ILE A 22 -11.65 -16.16 11.55
N ALA A 23 -10.47 -16.39 11.00
CA ALA A 23 -9.45 -15.36 10.77
C ALA A 23 -9.54 -14.82 9.35
N PHE A 24 -9.75 -15.70 8.36
CA PHE A 24 -9.67 -15.34 6.96
C PHE A 24 -10.74 -16.05 6.12
N GLY A 25 -11.32 -15.31 5.15
CA GLY A 25 -12.27 -15.84 4.16
C GLY A 25 -12.00 -15.29 2.76
N CYS A 26 -11.95 -16.19 1.75
CA CYS A 26 -11.78 -15.86 0.34
C CYS A 26 -12.63 -16.82 -0.49
N GLY A 27 -13.66 -16.33 -1.15
CA GLY A 27 -14.62 -17.18 -1.85
C GLY A 27 -15.23 -18.24 -0.93
N ARG A 28 -15.01 -19.52 -1.23
CA ARG A 28 -15.48 -20.64 -0.40
C ARG A 28 -14.50 -21.03 0.72
N GLN A 29 -13.25 -20.60 0.62
CA GLN A 29 -12.23 -20.92 1.62
C GLN A 29 -12.44 -20.09 2.88
N LYS A 30 -12.43 -20.76 4.04
CA LYS A 30 -12.40 -20.12 5.36
C LYS A 30 -11.37 -20.81 6.21
N LEU A 31 -10.54 -20.03 6.89
CA LEU A 31 -9.55 -20.51 7.84
C LEU A 31 -9.84 -19.92 9.21
N SER A 32 -9.79 -20.74 10.26
CA SER A 32 -9.76 -20.25 11.63
C SER A 32 -8.40 -19.65 11.96
N PHE A 33 -8.30 -18.90 13.06
CA PHE A 33 -7.02 -18.39 13.56
C PHE A 33 -6.00 -19.50 13.73
N LYS A 34 -6.41 -20.64 14.33
CA LYS A 34 -5.58 -21.82 14.48
C LYS A 34 -5.12 -22.41 13.15
N GLN A 35 -6.02 -22.53 12.17
CA GLN A 35 -5.67 -23.10 10.86
C GLN A 35 -4.69 -22.20 10.10
N LEU A 36 -4.89 -20.87 10.12
CA LEU A 36 -3.96 -19.93 9.51
C LEU A 36 -2.58 -19.99 10.18
N ASP A 37 -2.54 -20.11 11.49
CA ASP A 37 -1.30 -20.24 12.26
C ASP A 37 -0.55 -21.53 11.96
N GLU A 38 -1.25 -22.67 11.91
CA GLU A 38 -0.66 -23.97 11.56
C GLU A 38 -0.04 -23.95 10.16
N ARG A 39 -0.72 -23.36 9.17
CA ARG A 39 -0.19 -23.23 7.80
C ARG A 39 1.01 -22.28 7.74
N ALA A 40 0.99 -21.18 8.50
CA ALA A 40 2.15 -20.30 8.64
C ALA A 40 3.35 -21.01 9.31
N ASN A 41 3.10 -21.87 10.31
CA ASN A 41 4.14 -22.70 10.94
C ASN A 41 4.75 -23.68 9.95
N GLN A 42 3.90 -24.39 9.18
CA GLN A 42 4.35 -25.34 8.16
C GLN A 42 5.25 -24.65 7.14
N LEU A 43 4.81 -23.49 6.62
CA LEU A 43 5.60 -22.72 5.67
C LEU A 43 6.91 -22.22 6.28
N GLY A 44 6.89 -21.71 7.51
CA GLY A 44 8.09 -21.25 8.22
C GLY A 44 9.14 -22.35 8.40
N ASN A 45 8.70 -23.55 8.79
CA ASN A 45 9.58 -24.72 8.89
C ASN A 45 10.17 -25.12 7.53
N ALA A 46 9.33 -25.11 6.48
CA ALA A 46 9.75 -25.47 5.14
C ALA A 46 10.74 -24.45 4.53
N LEU A 47 10.57 -23.17 4.82
CA LEU A 47 11.50 -22.09 4.44
C LEU A 47 12.85 -22.26 5.14
N ARG A 48 12.85 -22.51 6.46
CA ARG A 48 14.10 -22.78 7.24
C ARG A 48 14.85 -23.98 6.69
N ALA A 49 14.15 -25.08 6.38
CA ALA A 49 14.76 -26.29 5.81
C ALA A 49 15.43 -26.01 4.45
N ARG A 50 15.03 -24.93 3.76
CA ARG A 50 15.60 -24.47 2.47
C ARG A 50 16.61 -23.33 2.60
N GLY A 51 17.02 -23.03 3.83
CA GLY A 51 18.04 -22.04 4.12
C GLY A 51 17.55 -20.59 4.03
N ILE A 52 16.24 -20.36 4.16
CA ILE A 52 15.67 -19.03 4.38
C ILE A 52 15.48 -18.81 5.88
N GLY A 53 16.01 -17.74 6.41
CA GLY A 53 15.99 -17.46 7.85
C GLY A 53 16.05 -15.98 8.18
N ARG A 54 16.51 -15.69 9.39
CA ARG A 54 16.56 -14.33 9.94
C ARG A 54 17.30 -13.36 9.01
N GLY A 55 16.63 -12.25 8.70
CA GLY A 55 17.17 -11.18 7.86
C GLY A 55 17.10 -11.43 6.35
N ASP A 56 16.70 -12.63 5.91
CA ASP A 56 16.50 -12.89 4.48
C ASP A 56 15.22 -12.23 3.98
N ASN A 57 15.33 -11.45 2.89
CA ASN A 57 14.19 -10.79 2.26
C ASN A 57 13.40 -11.78 1.40
N VAL A 58 12.10 -11.90 1.67
CA VAL A 58 11.18 -12.81 0.97
C VAL A 58 10.06 -12.00 0.32
N GLY A 59 10.04 -11.94 -1.00
CA GLY A 59 9.00 -11.27 -1.79
C GLY A 59 7.68 -12.03 -1.73
N ILE A 60 6.57 -11.30 -1.67
CA ILE A 60 5.20 -11.84 -1.74
C ILE A 60 4.49 -11.15 -2.89
N GLN A 61 4.30 -11.87 -4.02
CA GLN A 61 3.66 -11.39 -5.25
C GLN A 61 2.40 -12.20 -5.54
N LEU A 62 1.34 -11.87 -4.81
CA LEU A 62 0.07 -12.60 -4.86
C LEU A 62 -1.11 -11.63 -5.00
N TYR A 63 -2.21 -12.11 -5.59
CA TYR A 63 -3.52 -11.51 -5.35
C TYR A 63 -3.94 -11.72 -3.90
N ASN A 64 -5.07 -11.14 -3.50
CA ASN A 64 -5.61 -11.36 -2.17
C ASN A 64 -6.01 -12.83 -2.00
N CYS A 65 -5.28 -13.56 -1.18
CA CYS A 65 -5.51 -14.99 -0.89
C CYS A 65 -4.94 -15.34 0.49
N ALA A 66 -5.22 -16.54 0.97
CA ALA A 66 -4.73 -17.01 2.28
C ALA A 66 -3.20 -17.10 2.30
N GLU A 67 -2.61 -17.56 1.21
CA GLU A 67 -1.18 -17.76 1.05
C GLU A 67 -0.38 -16.45 1.23
N TYR A 68 -1.02 -15.28 0.98
CA TYR A 68 -0.41 -13.98 1.26
C TYR A 68 -0.14 -13.81 2.76
N LEU A 69 -1.14 -14.09 3.59
CA LEU A 69 -1.02 -13.98 5.05
C LEU A 69 -0.18 -15.12 5.65
N GLU A 70 -0.30 -16.34 5.11
CA GLU A 70 0.55 -17.48 5.49
C GLU A 70 2.03 -17.15 5.27
N ALA A 71 2.39 -16.61 4.10
CA ALA A 71 3.76 -16.20 3.78
C ALA A 71 4.24 -15.05 4.69
N PHE A 72 3.39 -14.04 4.91
CA PHE A 72 3.70 -12.94 5.80
C PHE A 72 4.00 -13.40 7.22
N PHE A 73 3.12 -14.22 7.81
CA PHE A 73 3.33 -14.73 9.17
C PHE A 73 4.46 -15.75 9.24
N ALA A 74 4.62 -16.62 8.23
CA ALA A 74 5.73 -17.56 8.17
C ALA A 74 7.10 -16.85 8.24
N CYS A 75 7.27 -15.80 7.42
CA CYS A 75 8.48 -14.97 7.45
C CYS A 75 8.67 -14.31 8.82
N SER A 76 7.62 -13.68 9.36
CA SER A 76 7.67 -13.03 10.67
C SER A 76 8.02 -14.01 11.80
N LYS A 77 7.55 -15.25 11.71
CA LYS A 77 7.81 -16.32 12.70
C LYS A 77 9.27 -16.77 12.73
N ILE A 78 9.97 -16.75 11.61
CA ILE A 78 11.37 -17.22 11.49
C ILE A 78 12.37 -16.06 11.46
N GLY A 79 11.90 -14.79 11.65
CA GLY A 79 12.72 -13.60 11.59
C GLY A 79 13.19 -13.24 10.17
N ALA A 80 12.65 -13.87 9.12
CA ALA A 80 12.81 -13.43 7.74
C ALA A 80 11.99 -12.15 7.52
N VAL A 81 12.35 -11.39 6.49
CA VAL A 81 11.74 -10.09 6.18
C VAL A 81 10.69 -10.28 5.08
N PRO A 82 9.37 -10.25 5.39
CA PRO A 82 8.37 -10.25 4.35
C PRO A 82 8.41 -8.93 3.59
N VAL A 83 8.36 -9.02 2.25
CA VAL A 83 8.44 -7.87 1.33
C VAL A 83 7.25 -7.92 0.38
N ASN A 84 6.39 -6.90 0.40
CA ASN A 84 5.32 -6.82 -0.58
C ASN A 84 5.88 -6.55 -1.98
N VAL A 85 5.38 -7.29 -2.97
CA VAL A 85 5.71 -7.08 -4.38
C VAL A 85 4.44 -6.72 -5.14
N ASN A 86 4.46 -5.58 -5.83
CA ASN A 86 3.33 -5.19 -6.65
C ASN A 86 3.20 -6.15 -7.84
N TYR A 87 2.09 -6.86 -7.91
CA TYR A 87 1.82 -7.85 -8.96
C TYR A 87 1.58 -7.24 -10.35
N ARG A 88 1.48 -5.90 -10.44
CA ARG A 88 1.34 -5.18 -11.71
C ARG A 88 2.68 -4.85 -12.37
N TYR A 89 3.79 -5.10 -11.68
CA TYR A 89 5.12 -4.83 -12.22
C TYR A 89 5.43 -5.76 -13.40
N VAL A 90 6.01 -5.18 -14.44
CA VAL A 90 6.55 -5.91 -15.60
C VAL A 90 7.94 -6.48 -15.28
N ALA A 91 8.47 -7.32 -16.16
CA ALA A 91 9.72 -8.06 -15.93
C ALA A 91 10.90 -7.15 -15.52
N ASP A 92 11.14 -6.05 -16.22
CA ASP A 92 12.23 -5.11 -15.89
C ASP A 92 12.07 -4.48 -14.50
N GLU A 93 10.84 -4.10 -14.12
CA GLU A 93 10.56 -3.54 -12.80
C GLU A 93 10.77 -4.59 -11.69
N LEU A 94 10.37 -5.85 -11.95
CA LEU A 94 10.60 -6.97 -11.03
C LEU A 94 12.08 -7.27 -10.85
N GLN A 95 12.84 -7.34 -11.95
CA GLN A 95 14.29 -7.56 -11.90
C GLN A 95 14.98 -6.46 -11.09
N GLY A 96 14.65 -5.21 -11.37
CA GLY A 96 15.18 -4.06 -10.64
C GLY A 96 14.86 -4.13 -9.15
N LEU A 97 13.60 -4.41 -8.80
CA LEU A 97 13.16 -4.56 -7.42
C LEU A 97 13.87 -5.72 -6.71
N PHE A 98 13.86 -6.92 -7.31
CA PHE A 98 14.43 -8.12 -6.69
C PHE A 98 15.92 -7.98 -6.41
N ASN A 99 16.66 -7.38 -7.35
CA ASN A 99 18.09 -7.10 -7.18
C ASN A 99 18.34 -6.00 -6.14
N SER A 100 17.58 -4.90 -6.16
CA SER A 100 17.78 -3.78 -5.22
C SER A 100 17.46 -4.15 -3.77
N LEU A 101 16.63 -5.15 -3.56
CA LEU A 101 16.24 -5.65 -2.24
C LEU A 101 16.94 -6.95 -1.85
N ASP A 102 17.91 -7.43 -2.61
CA ASP A 102 18.63 -8.69 -2.34
C ASP A 102 17.68 -9.85 -2.01
N LEU A 103 16.60 -10.05 -2.79
CA LEU A 103 15.62 -11.10 -2.48
C LEU A 103 16.27 -12.47 -2.44
N ARG A 104 15.99 -13.21 -1.37
CA ARG A 104 16.44 -14.61 -1.15
C ARG A 104 15.35 -15.61 -1.44
N GLY A 105 14.11 -15.25 -1.14
CA GLY A 105 12.91 -16.04 -1.40
C GLY A 105 11.84 -15.24 -2.12
N LEU A 106 10.95 -15.94 -2.82
CA LEU A 106 9.78 -15.37 -3.47
C LEU A 106 8.60 -16.31 -3.29
N VAL A 107 7.44 -15.81 -2.87
CA VAL A 107 6.15 -16.50 -2.95
C VAL A 107 5.32 -15.78 -4.01
N TYR A 108 4.90 -16.48 -5.06
CA TYR A 108 4.21 -15.83 -6.17
C TYR A 108 3.07 -16.68 -6.75
N GLY A 109 2.08 -16.01 -7.32
CA GLY A 109 0.95 -16.66 -7.95
C GLY A 109 1.26 -17.14 -9.38
N ALA A 110 0.67 -18.25 -9.78
CA ALA A 110 0.79 -18.82 -11.13
C ALA A 110 0.44 -17.85 -12.26
N ASP A 111 -0.41 -16.87 -11.97
CA ASP A 111 -0.78 -15.79 -12.91
C ASP A 111 0.43 -14.94 -13.34
N PHE A 112 1.49 -14.94 -12.53
CA PHE A 112 2.69 -14.14 -12.77
C PHE A 112 3.86 -14.96 -13.33
N ASP A 113 3.60 -16.22 -13.74
CA ASP A 113 4.61 -17.11 -14.32
C ASP A 113 5.41 -16.42 -15.44
N ALA A 114 4.75 -15.69 -16.33
CA ALA A 114 5.42 -15.08 -17.49
C ALA A 114 6.52 -14.11 -17.04
N SER A 115 6.20 -13.13 -16.21
CA SER A 115 7.15 -12.11 -15.75
C SER A 115 8.17 -12.66 -14.75
N VAL A 116 7.76 -13.57 -13.84
CA VAL A 116 8.67 -14.13 -12.84
C VAL A 116 9.70 -15.07 -13.46
N LEU A 117 9.28 -15.98 -14.38
CA LEU A 117 10.20 -16.92 -15.02
C LEU A 117 11.20 -16.23 -15.94
N GLU A 118 10.84 -15.09 -16.53
CA GLU A 118 11.74 -14.28 -17.33
C GLU A 118 12.89 -13.71 -16.49
N VAL A 119 12.63 -13.29 -15.26
CA VAL A 119 13.63 -12.57 -14.44
C VAL A 119 14.34 -13.43 -13.41
N ILE A 120 13.80 -14.60 -13.05
CA ILE A 120 14.30 -15.41 -11.93
C ILE A 120 15.79 -15.80 -12.09
N ALA A 121 16.24 -16.04 -13.32
CA ALA A 121 17.63 -16.36 -13.63
C ALA A 121 18.56 -15.13 -13.60
N LEU A 122 17.98 -13.91 -13.61
CA LEU A 122 18.70 -12.62 -13.60
C LEU A 122 18.85 -12.05 -12.18
N VAL A 123 18.37 -12.79 -11.16
CA VAL A 123 18.46 -12.41 -9.75
C VAL A 123 19.32 -13.43 -9.00
N PRO A 124 20.64 -13.24 -8.95
CA PRO A 124 21.57 -14.25 -8.42
C PRO A 124 21.41 -14.50 -6.91
N THR A 125 20.77 -13.58 -6.19
CA THR A 125 20.49 -13.72 -4.75
C THR A 125 19.30 -14.63 -4.47
N LEU A 126 18.38 -14.82 -5.44
CA LEU A 126 17.16 -15.59 -5.27
C LEU A 126 17.43 -17.11 -5.27
N ARG A 127 17.20 -17.74 -4.13
CA ARG A 127 17.49 -19.19 -3.92
C ARG A 127 16.26 -20.07 -4.05
N LEU A 128 15.08 -19.50 -3.76
CA LEU A 128 13.82 -20.23 -3.67
C LEU A 128 12.67 -19.37 -4.18
N ALA A 129 11.84 -19.93 -5.06
CA ALA A 129 10.56 -19.36 -5.44
C ALA A 129 9.46 -20.40 -5.21
N LEU A 130 8.44 -20.04 -4.45
CA LEU A 130 7.27 -20.86 -4.17
C LEU A 130 6.10 -20.38 -5.03
N ARG A 131 5.66 -21.23 -5.94
CA ARG A 131 4.58 -20.96 -6.86
C ARG A 131 3.24 -21.42 -6.30
N VAL A 132 2.33 -20.50 -6.10
CA VAL A 132 0.94 -20.73 -5.67
C VAL A 132 0.06 -20.97 -6.89
N GLY A 133 -0.68 -22.06 -6.91
CA GLY A 133 -1.58 -22.45 -7.99
C GLY A 133 -1.38 -23.91 -8.41
N GLU A 134 -2.08 -24.33 -9.47
CA GLU A 134 -2.02 -25.71 -9.95
C GLU A 134 -0.60 -26.16 -10.29
N GLU A 135 -0.32 -27.44 -10.12
CA GLU A 135 0.99 -28.01 -10.35
C GLU A 135 1.42 -27.85 -11.82
N ARG A 136 2.67 -27.42 -12.05
CA ARG A 136 3.23 -27.23 -13.39
C ARG A 136 4.60 -27.90 -13.48
N HIS A 137 4.79 -28.72 -14.53
CA HIS A 137 6.07 -29.37 -14.81
C HIS A 137 6.99 -28.48 -15.66
N GLY A 138 8.28 -28.83 -15.67
CA GLY A 138 9.28 -28.13 -16.53
C GLY A 138 9.72 -26.77 -16.03
N LEU A 139 9.44 -26.44 -14.77
CA LEU A 139 9.89 -25.20 -14.13
C LEU A 139 11.39 -25.26 -13.74
N PRO A 140 12.08 -24.12 -13.63
CA PRO A 140 13.43 -24.06 -13.07
C PRO A 140 13.50 -24.70 -11.69
N ARG A 141 14.65 -25.26 -11.31
CA ARG A 141 14.84 -25.92 -10.00
C ARG A 141 14.61 -25.00 -8.80
N THR A 142 14.80 -23.71 -8.97
CA THR A 142 14.52 -22.67 -7.98
C THR A 142 13.03 -22.54 -7.69
N VAL A 143 12.15 -22.96 -8.61
CA VAL A 143 10.70 -22.86 -8.48
C VAL A 143 10.13 -24.16 -7.96
N GLN A 144 9.42 -24.11 -6.85
CA GLN A 144 8.79 -25.26 -6.22
C GLN A 144 7.28 -24.98 -6.01
N SER A 145 6.47 -26.03 -5.99
CA SER A 145 5.03 -25.93 -5.68
C SER A 145 4.85 -25.51 -4.22
N TYR A 146 4.07 -24.47 -3.98
CA TYR A 146 3.77 -23.95 -2.64
C TYR A 146 3.16 -25.02 -1.74
N GLU A 147 2.08 -25.68 -2.16
CA GLU A 147 1.38 -26.67 -1.35
C GLU A 147 2.24 -27.92 -1.06
N ARG A 148 3.06 -28.33 -2.02
CA ARG A 148 3.98 -29.45 -1.78
C ARG A 148 5.02 -29.08 -0.72
N VAL A 149 5.60 -27.91 -0.81
CA VAL A 149 6.59 -27.40 0.15
C VAL A 149 5.95 -27.21 1.53
N LEU A 150 4.74 -26.67 1.58
CA LEU A 150 3.98 -26.51 2.81
C LEU A 150 3.75 -27.86 3.52
N ALA A 151 3.34 -28.90 2.76
CA ALA A 151 3.06 -30.23 3.29
C ALA A 151 4.28 -30.92 3.93
N GLU A 152 5.51 -30.51 3.57
CA GLU A 152 6.75 -31.01 4.18
C GLU A 152 7.04 -30.40 5.57
N GLY A 153 6.44 -29.24 5.87
CA GLY A 153 6.64 -28.53 7.13
C GLY A 153 5.81 -29.08 8.29
N GLY A 154 6.39 -29.09 9.49
CA GLY A 154 5.66 -29.39 10.72
C GLY A 154 4.67 -28.28 11.08
N ARG A 155 3.54 -28.65 11.71
CA ARG A 155 2.49 -27.71 12.14
C ARG A 155 2.89 -26.88 13.37
N GLU A 156 3.91 -27.29 14.09
CA GLU A 156 4.48 -26.55 15.22
C GLU A 156 5.82 -25.97 14.80
N LEU A 157 6.05 -24.72 15.14
CA LEU A 157 7.32 -24.05 14.92
C LEU A 157 7.98 -23.78 16.28
N THR A 158 9.09 -24.48 16.52
CA THR A 158 9.88 -24.35 17.74
C THR A 158 11.18 -23.61 17.47
N ASP A 159 11.79 -23.06 18.53
CA ASP A 159 13.16 -22.52 18.54
C ASP A 159 13.45 -21.38 17.53
N ALA A 160 12.43 -20.60 17.18
CA ALA A 160 12.62 -19.38 16.41
C ALA A 160 12.81 -18.20 17.37
N GLU A 161 13.99 -17.60 17.37
CA GLU A 161 14.22 -16.34 18.05
C GLU A 161 13.42 -15.24 17.35
N ARG A 162 12.70 -14.43 18.12
CA ARG A 162 11.92 -13.29 17.65
C ARG A 162 12.28 -12.04 18.42
N SER A 163 12.17 -10.89 17.80
CA SER A 163 12.54 -9.60 18.37
C SER A 163 11.53 -8.52 18.00
N ASP A 164 11.42 -7.52 18.87
CA ASP A 164 10.74 -6.25 18.60
C ASP A 164 11.28 -5.57 17.33
N ASP A 165 12.56 -5.83 17.01
CA ASP A 165 13.33 -5.21 15.93
C ASP A 165 13.34 -6.03 14.63
N ASP A 166 12.66 -7.18 14.58
CA ASP A 166 12.45 -7.92 13.33
C ASP A 166 11.73 -7.02 12.33
N ILE A 167 12.02 -7.17 11.03
CA ILE A 167 11.63 -6.20 10.01
C ILE A 167 10.47 -6.72 9.15
N PHE A 168 9.51 -5.87 8.89
CA PHE A 168 8.63 -5.90 7.71
C PHE A 168 9.08 -4.83 6.72
N MET A 169 9.23 -5.18 5.46
CA MET A 169 9.63 -4.25 4.42
C MET A 169 8.44 -3.90 3.53
N LEU A 170 8.02 -2.63 3.56
CA LEU A 170 6.94 -2.12 2.71
C LEU A 170 7.51 -1.37 1.51
N CYS A 171 7.38 -1.96 0.32
CA CYS A 171 7.83 -1.33 -0.91
C CYS A 171 6.84 -0.30 -1.42
N THR A 172 7.35 0.87 -1.75
CA THR A 172 6.57 1.97 -2.33
C THR A 172 7.24 2.47 -3.59
N GLY A 173 6.45 2.93 -4.56
CA GLY A 173 6.99 3.59 -5.75
C GLY A 173 7.86 4.79 -5.34
N GLY A 174 9.12 4.80 -5.76
CA GLY A 174 10.08 5.87 -5.47
C GLY A 174 9.99 7.02 -6.48
N THR A 175 10.45 8.21 -6.12
CA THR A 175 10.57 9.38 -7.02
C THR A 175 11.62 9.18 -8.11
N THR A 176 12.46 8.16 -7.99
CA THR A 176 13.55 7.81 -8.93
C THR A 176 13.20 6.63 -9.85
N GLY A 177 11.94 6.23 -9.89
CA GLY A 177 11.46 5.14 -10.77
C GLY A 177 11.48 3.76 -10.12
N LEU A 178 12.50 3.37 -9.38
CA LEU A 178 12.54 2.08 -8.69
C LEU A 178 11.81 2.15 -7.34
N PRO A 179 10.96 1.14 -7.02
CA PRO A 179 10.32 1.05 -5.71
C PRO A 179 11.36 0.93 -4.60
N LYS A 180 11.09 1.59 -3.47
CA LYS A 180 11.98 1.58 -2.30
C LYS A 180 11.36 0.81 -1.15
N GLY A 181 12.15 -0.04 -0.50
CA GLY A 181 11.73 -0.81 0.65
C GLY A 181 11.82 0.03 1.94
N VAL A 182 10.69 0.37 2.53
CA VAL A 182 10.61 1.04 3.84
C VAL A 182 10.70 -0.01 4.94
N MET A 183 11.75 0.07 5.75
CA MET A 183 12.06 -0.92 6.80
C MET A 183 11.34 -0.60 8.11
N TRP A 184 10.31 -1.35 8.44
CA TRP A 184 9.57 -1.21 9.68
C TRP A 184 9.98 -2.27 10.72
N PRO A 185 10.59 -1.88 11.86
CA PRO A 185 10.67 -2.78 13.01
C PRO A 185 9.27 -3.19 13.46
N HIS A 186 9.06 -4.46 13.78
CA HIS A 186 7.74 -5.01 14.11
C HIS A 186 7.03 -4.23 15.22
N LYS A 187 7.73 -3.92 16.31
CA LYS A 187 7.17 -3.07 17.38
C LYS A 187 6.79 -1.67 16.89
N SER A 188 7.66 -1.05 16.10
CA SER A 188 7.39 0.27 15.57
C SER A 188 6.19 0.27 14.61
N LEU A 189 6.05 -0.76 13.79
CA LEU A 189 4.88 -0.94 12.94
C LEU A 189 3.62 -1.13 13.78
N PHE A 190 3.65 -2.06 14.76
CA PHE A 190 2.52 -2.35 15.63
C PHE A 190 2.02 -1.10 16.35
N MET A 191 2.92 -0.33 16.96
CA MET A 191 2.58 0.89 17.70
C MET A 191 2.24 2.07 16.77
N GLY A 192 3.01 2.25 15.69
CA GLY A 192 2.99 3.45 14.84
C GLY A 192 1.97 3.40 13.70
N ALA A 193 1.65 2.22 13.19
CA ALA A 193 0.75 2.07 12.06
C ALA A 193 -0.48 1.20 12.36
N LEU A 194 -0.39 0.29 13.34
CA LEU A 194 -1.47 -0.66 13.65
C LEU A 194 -2.24 -0.31 14.93
N GLY A 195 -2.01 0.87 15.51
CA GLY A 195 -2.73 1.36 16.67
C GLY A 195 -2.41 0.65 17.98
N GLY A 196 -1.31 -0.11 18.05
CA GLY A 196 -0.78 -0.72 19.27
C GLY A 196 -1.77 -1.63 20.02
N GLY A 197 -2.64 -2.35 19.30
CA GLY A 197 -3.64 -3.23 19.91
C GLY A 197 -4.84 -2.53 20.57
N GLY A 198 -4.89 -1.18 20.53
CA GLY A 198 -5.96 -0.40 21.13
C GLY A 198 -7.04 0.09 20.16
N TYR A 199 -6.84 -0.01 18.85
CA TYR A 199 -7.63 0.66 17.84
C TYR A 199 -9.15 0.38 17.94
N TYR A 200 -9.57 -0.87 17.81
CA TYR A 200 -10.99 -1.23 17.89
C TYR A 200 -11.56 -1.19 19.32
N PHE A 201 -10.70 -1.22 20.33
CA PHE A 201 -11.10 -1.16 21.72
C PHE A 201 -11.21 0.28 22.27
N ARG A 202 -10.92 1.29 21.43
CA ARG A 202 -10.94 2.72 21.78
C ARG A 202 -10.16 3.04 23.06
N ARG A 203 -8.97 2.44 23.18
CA ARG A 203 -8.07 2.59 24.31
C ARG A 203 -6.65 2.93 23.84
N PRO A 204 -5.80 3.44 24.74
CA PRO A 204 -4.38 3.60 24.44
C PRO A 204 -3.73 2.28 23.99
N PRO A 205 -2.58 2.34 23.30
CA PRO A 205 -1.77 1.17 22.98
C PRO A 205 -1.50 0.31 24.21
N ILE A 206 -1.41 -1.01 24.01
CA ILE A 206 -1.03 -1.96 25.08
C ILE A 206 0.44 -1.79 25.46
N GLU A 207 0.75 -2.03 26.72
CA GLU A 207 2.12 -1.96 27.24
C GLU A 207 2.84 -3.32 27.13
N ARG A 208 2.08 -4.41 27.19
CA ARG A 208 2.58 -5.79 27.08
C ARG A 208 1.76 -6.61 26.12
N PRO A 209 2.38 -7.43 25.27
CA PRO A 209 1.68 -8.26 24.27
C PRO A 209 0.57 -9.14 24.87
N GLU A 210 0.79 -9.69 26.08
CA GLU A 210 -0.12 -10.61 26.75
C GLU A 210 -1.48 -10.00 27.11
N GLU A 211 -1.60 -8.68 27.11
CA GLU A 211 -2.89 -8.01 27.35
C GLU A 211 -3.94 -8.40 26.31
N LEU A 212 -3.52 -8.81 25.10
CA LEU A 212 -4.41 -9.30 24.05
C LEU A 212 -5.20 -10.53 24.46
N LEU A 213 -4.66 -11.39 25.34
CA LEU A 213 -5.37 -12.57 25.86
C LEU A 213 -6.66 -12.23 26.60
N GLN A 214 -6.73 -11.04 27.18
CA GLN A 214 -7.94 -10.56 27.85
C GLN A 214 -8.81 -9.67 26.95
N LEU A 215 -8.18 -8.86 26.11
CA LEU A 215 -8.90 -7.90 25.27
C LEU A 215 -9.67 -8.57 24.15
N VAL A 216 -9.03 -9.50 23.44
CA VAL A 216 -9.58 -10.12 22.20
C VAL A 216 -10.84 -10.96 22.47
N PRO A 217 -10.90 -11.83 23.48
CA PRO A 217 -12.12 -12.61 23.76
C PRO A 217 -13.32 -11.76 24.17
N ASN A 218 -13.06 -10.65 24.86
CA ASN A 218 -14.08 -9.76 25.39
C ASN A 218 -14.51 -8.65 24.43
N GLY A 219 -13.81 -8.51 23.30
CA GLY A 219 -14.13 -7.54 22.27
C GLY A 219 -15.16 -8.04 21.25
N PRO A 220 -15.76 -7.14 20.46
CA PRO A 220 -16.65 -7.52 19.38
C PRO A 220 -15.87 -8.27 18.29
N ALA A 221 -16.55 -9.17 17.56
CA ALA A 221 -15.99 -9.80 16.37
C ALA A 221 -16.53 -9.07 15.12
N LEU A 222 -15.87 -7.97 14.73
CA LEU A 222 -16.28 -7.15 13.60
C LEU A 222 -15.65 -7.70 12.30
N ALA A 223 -16.48 -8.20 11.38
CA ALA A 223 -16.03 -8.70 10.09
C ALA A 223 -15.52 -7.54 9.21
N TYR A 224 -14.27 -7.63 8.76
CA TYR A 224 -13.63 -6.64 7.89
C TYR A 224 -13.53 -7.17 6.46
N LEU A 225 -13.86 -6.34 5.46
CA LEU A 225 -13.66 -6.61 4.04
C LEU A 225 -12.47 -5.81 3.52
N ALA A 226 -11.39 -6.50 3.17
CA ALA A 226 -10.25 -5.95 2.46
C ALA A 226 -10.56 -5.87 0.95
N ALA A 227 -11.17 -4.80 0.51
CA ALA A 227 -11.53 -4.58 -0.89
C ALA A 227 -10.32 -4.24 -1.76
N ALA A 228 -9.31 -3.56 -1.19
CA ALA A 228 -8.07 -3.20 -1.87
C ALA A 228 -7.02 -4.32 -1.78
N PRO A 229 -6.00 -4.31 -2.67
CA PRO A 229 -4.94 -5.32 -2.65
C PRO A 229 -4.08 -5.30 -1.38
N LEU A 230 -3.82 -6.47 -0.80
CA LEU A 230 -2.97 -6.64 0.40
C LEU A 230 -1.51 -6.21 0.19
N MET A 231 -1.06 -6.13 -1.05
CA MET A 231 0.28 -5.61 -1.36
C MET A 231 0.46 -4.12 -1.02
N HIS A 232 -0.62 -3.39 -0.76
CA HIS A 232 -0.58 -1.98 -0.36
C HIS A 232 -0.71 -1.81 1.15
N GLY A 233 0.05 -0.88 1.72
CA GLY A 233 0.07 -0.60 3.15
C GLY A 233 -1.33 -0.36 3.74
N ALA A 234 -2.18 0.39 3.07
CA ALA A 234 -3.53 0.71 3.56
C ALA A 234 -4.37 -0.56 3.80
N ALA A 235 -4.43 -1.49 2.83
CA ALA A 235 -5.17 -2.74 2.97
C ALA A 235 -4.49 -3.70 3.95
N MET A 236 -3.16 -3.84 3.86
CA MET A 236 -2.41 -4.73 4.73
C MET A 236 -2.48 -4.31 6.20
N TRP A 237 -2.33 -3.02 6.49
CA TRP A 237 -2.42 -2.52 7.87
C TRP A 237 -3.82 -2.69 8.45
N ALA A 238 -4.86 -2.35 7.70
CA ALA A 238 -6.24 -2.57 8.14
C ALA A 238 -6.54 -4.06 8.37
N THR A 239 -6.00 -4.94 7.53
CA THR A 239 -6.06 -6.40 7.71
C THR A 239 -5.36 -6.83 9.00
N LEU A 240 -4.12 -6.38 9.24
CA LEU A 240 -3.38 -6.71 10.45
C LEU A 240 -4.06 -6.14 11.71
N ILE A 241 -4.57 -4.90 11.68
CA ILE A 241 -5.36 -4.31 12.78
C ILE A 241 -6.55 -5.22 13.11
N SER A 242 -7.27 -5.68 12.08
CA SER A 242 -8.43 -6.55 12.26
C SER A 242 -8.02 -7.91 12.84
N LEU A 243 -7.01 -8.57 12.27
CA LEU A 243 -6.52 -9.87 12.77
C LEU A 243 -6.01 -9.77 14.22
N PHE A 244 -5.23 -8.74 14.55
CA PHE A 244 -4.70 -8.56 15.91
C PHE A 244 -5.76 -8.16 16.94
N SER A 245 -6.94 -7.75 16.46
CA SER A 245 -8.13 -7.55 17.30
C SER A 245 -9.06 -8.77 17.36
N GLY A 246 -8.66 -9.89 16.74
CA GLY A 246 -9.45 -11.12 16.67
C GLY A 246 -10.66 -11.03 15.74
N HIS A 247 -10.64 -10.13 14.77
CA HIS A 247 -11.73 -9.92 13.81
C HIS A 247 -11.53 -10.79 12.56
N PRO A 248 -12.62 -11.36 12.00
CA PRO A 248 -12.57 -12.03 10.71
C PRO A 248 -12.21 -11.04 9.58
N VAL A 249 -11.31 -11.44 8.70
CA VAL A 249 -10.97 -10.69 7.49
C VAL A 249 -11.48 -11.45 6.27
N TYR A 250 -12.25 -10.79 5.45
CA TYR A 250 -12.68 -11.28 4.15
C TYR A 250 -11.98 -10.47 3.06
N VAL A 251 -11.66 -11.11 1.95
CA VAL A 251 -11.00 -10.45 0.81
C VAL A 251 -11.80 -10.63 -0.46
N ASN A 252 -11.59 -9.72 -1.41
CA ASN A 252 -12.07 -9.89 -2.77
C ASN A 252 -11.37 -11.11 -3.40
N ASP A 253 -12.15 -12.12 -3.81
CA ASP A 253 -11.67 -13.34 -4.47
C ASP A 253 -11.61 -13.20 -6.01
N ARG A 254 -11.90 -11.98 -6.53
CA ARG A 254 -11.77 -11.64 -7.94
C ARG A 254 -10.50 -10.83 -8.19
N LYS A 255 -9.91 -11.02 -9.36
CA LYS A 255 -8.70 -10.27 -9.76
C LYS A 255 -8.98 -8.78 -9.96
N ASN A 256 -10.19 -8.45 -10.41
CA ASN A 256 -10.63 -7.09 -10.65
C ASN A 256 -11.62 -6.62 -9.57
N PHE A 257 -11.65 -5.32 -9.34
CA PHE A 257 -12.64 -4.70 -8.49
C PHE A 257 -14.01 -4.69 -9.21
N ASP A 258 -15.00 -5.32 -8.56
CA ASP A 258 -16.37 -5.39 -9.04
C ASP A 258 -17.30 -4.90 -7.91
N PRO A 259 -17.95 -3.73 -8.06
CA PRO A 259 -18.77 -3.16 -7.00
C PRO A 259 -19.98 -4.02 -6.64
N VAL A 260 -20.58 -4.73 -7.60
CA VAL A 260 -21.70 -5.65 -7.33
C VAL A 260 -21.21 -6.80 -6.44
N HIS A 261 -20.07 -7.38 -6.79
CA HIS A 261 -19.48 -8.45 -5.99
C HIS A 261 -19.09 -7.98 -4.57
N MET A 262 -18.55 -6.76 -4.43
CA MET A 262 -18.25 -6.21 -3.10
C MET A 262 -19.50 -6.08 -2.23
N LEU A 263 -20.59 -5.58 -2.80
CA LEU A 263 -21.87 -5.44 -2.10
C LEU A 263 -22.48 -6.82 -1.75
N ASP A 264 -22.37 -7.81 -2.64
CA ASP A 264 -22.78 -9.18 -2.39
C ASP A 264 -21.96 -9.83 -1.25
N LEU A 265 -20.64 -9.60 -1.18
CA LEU A 265 -19.79 -10.06 -0.08
C LEU A 265 -20.19 -9.43 1.26
N ILE A 266 -20.52 -8.13 1.28
CA ILE A 266 -20.98 -7.43 2.50
C ILE A 266 -22.24 -8.11 3.03
N GLU A 267 -23.23 -8.35 2.20
CA GLU A 267 -24.48 -9.02 2.60
C GLU A 267 -24.26 -10.49 3.01
N HIS A 268 -23.51 -11.24 2.20
CA HIS A 268 -23.29 -12.66 2.44
C HIS A 268 -22.51 -12.94 3.72
N HIS A 269 -21.49 -12.16 4.01
CA HIS A 269 -20.62 -12.35 5.16
C HIS A 269 -20.96 -11.44 6.35
N GLN A 270 -22.03 -10.63 6.25
CA GLN A 270 -22.45 -9.68 7.28
C GLN A 270 -21.28 -8.79 7.70
N ILE A 271 -20.59 -8.21 6.72
CA ILE A 271 -19.42 -7.35 6.92
C ILE A 271 -19.81 -6.11 7.73
N ASN A 272 -18.98 -5.78 8.72
CA ASN A 272 -19.18 -4.62 9.59
C ASN A 272 -18.30 -3.44 9.21
N VAL A 273 -17.13 -3.71 8.66
CA VAL A 273 -16.12 -2.70 8.31
C VAL A 273 -15.59 -2.97 6.91
N MET A 274 -15.60 -1.97 6.08
CA MET A 274 -14.96 -1.99 4.76
C MET A 274 -14.08 -0.76 4.60
N ALA A 275 -12.95 -0.89 3.93
CA ALA A 275 -12.11 0.25 3.56
C ALA A 275 -11.87 0.29 2.05
N VAL A 276 -11.91 1.51 1.50
CA VAL A 276 -11.65 1.82 0.10
C VAL A 276 -10.43 2.71 -0.08
N VAL A 277 -9.98 2.87 -1.32
CA VAL A 277 -8.89 3.76 -1.70
C VAL A 277 -9.46 4.88 -2.58
N GLY A 278 -9.95 5.92 -1.94
CA GLY A 278 -10.44 7.13 -2.57
C GLY A 278 -11.65 6.95 -3.49
N ASP A 279 -11.87 7.97 -4.29
CA ASP A 279 -13.01 8.08 -5.22
C ASP A 279 -13.03 6.93 -6.24
N ALA A 280 -11.87 6.45 -6.66
CA ALA A 280 -11.75 5.38 -7.66
C ALA A 280 -12.46 4.07 -7.25
N MET A 281 -12.52 3.77 -5.97
CA MET A 281 -13.25 2.60 -5.45
C MET A 281 -14.64 2.96 -4.93
N ALA A 282 -14.80 4.15 -4.32
CA ALA A 282 -16.06 4.59 -3.74
C ALA A 282 -17.12 4.89 -4.80
N LEU A 283 -16.75 5.60 -5.88
CA LEU A 283 -17.69 5.99 -6.94
C LEU A 283 -18.43 4.81 -7.58
N PRO A 284 -17.77 3.71 -8.03
CA PRO A 284 -18.47 2.55 -8.59
C PRO A 284 -19.44 1.89 -7.61
N ILE A 285 -19.11 1.84 -6.31
CA ILE A 285 -20.00 1.31 -5.26
C ILE A 285 -21.25 2.19 -5.16
N ILE A 286 -21.06 3.52 -5.06
CA ILE A 286 -22.15 4.48 -4.92
C ILE A 286 -23.08 4.42 -6.14
N GLN A 287 -22.53 4.45 -7.35
CA GLN A 287 -23.31 4.32 -8.59
C GLN A 287 -24.08 3.01 -8.65
N THR A 288 -23.48 1.91 -8.18
CA THR A 288 -24.17 0.62 -8.14
C THR A 288 -25.35 0.61 -7.18
N LEU A 289 -25.22 1.26 -6.01
CA LEU A 289 -26.32 1.42 -5.06
C LEU A 289 -27.42 2.30 -5.62
N GLU A 290 -27.09 3.45 -6.23
CA GLU A 290 -28.04 4.37 -6.85
C GLU A 290 -28.83 3.73 -7.99
N ASN A 291 -28.16 2.92 -8.82
CA ASN A 291 -28.79 2.24 -9.96
C ASN A 291 -29.62 1.01 -9.54
N ASN A 292 -29.50 0.54 -8.29
CA ASN A 292 -30.21 -0.63 -7.78
C ASN A 292 -30.79 -0.38 -6.38
N PRO A 293 -31.72 0.57 -6.23
CA PRO A 293 -32.23 0.99 -4.93
C PRO A 293 -32.87 -0.18 -4.16
N GLY A 294 -32.44 -0.37 -2.91
CA GLY A 294 -32.97 -1.39 -2.01
C GLY A 294 -32.47 -2.82 -2.25
N ARG A 295 -31.64 -3.09 -3.25
CA ARG A 295 -31.07 -4.42 -3.52
C ARG A 295 -30.13 -4.88 -2.40
N TRP A 296 -29.32 -3.98 -1.85
CA TRP A 296 -28.42 -4.24 -0.73
C TRP A 296 -28.76 -3.33 0.44
N PRO A 297 -29.44 -3.81 1.47
CA PRO A 297 -29.79 -2.98 2.63
C PRO A 297 -28.59 -2.61 3.51
N LEU A 298 -27.47 -3.30 3.41
CA LEU A 298 -26.18 -3.07 4.07
C LEU A 298 -26.29 -2.85 5.59
N LYS A 299 -27.25 -3.49 6.25
CA LYS A 299 -27.55 -3.29 7.69
C LYS A 299 -26.38 -3.66 8.60
N SER A 300 -25.54 -4.59 8.18
CA SER A 300 -24.36 -5.04 8.91
C SER A 300 -23.20 -4.06 8.81
N LEU A 301 -23.11 -3.29 7.72
CA LEU A 301 -22.00 -2.38 7.46
C LEU A 301 -22.11 -1.13 8.35
N MET A 302 -21.19 -1.00 9.29
CA MET A 302 -21.17 0.07 10.28
C MET A 302 -20.16 1.17 9.92
N ILE A 303 -18.99 0.77 9.41
CA ILE A 303 -17.88 1.67 9.14
C ILE A 303 -17.46 1.54 7.67
N PHE A 304 -17.44 2.67 6.97
CA PHE A 304 -16.86 2.79 5.65
C PHE A 304 -15.58 3.63 5.75
N GLY A 305 -14.45 2.94 5.75
CA GLY A 305 -13.13 3.54 5.88
C GLY A 305 -12.57 3.99 4.54
N ASN A 306 -11.70 4.97 4.58
CA ASN A 306 -10.92 5.42 3.44
C ASN A 306 -9.48 5.71 3.84
N GLY A 307 -8.52 5.34 2.98
CA GLY A 307 -7.10 5.64 3.15
C GLY A 307 -6.33 5.53 1.86
N GLY A 308 -5.21 6.26 1.77
CA GLY A 308 -4.31 6.21 0.61
C GLY A 308 -4.64 7.16 -0.55
N ALA A 309 -5.90 7.55 -0.72
CA ALA A 309 -6.33 8.54 -1.70
C ALA A 309 -7.50 9.37 -1.16
N VAL A 310 -7.84 10.46 -1.86
CA VAL A 310 -8.93 11.36 -1.45
C VAL A 310 -10.29 10.67 -1.69
N PHE A 311 -11.13 10.66 -0.67
CA PHE A 311 -12.56 10.38 -0.79
C PHE A 311 -13.32 11.72 -0.75
N SER A 312 -13.81 12.14 -1.90
CA SER A 312 -14.38 13.49 -2.07
C SER A 312 -15.66 13.69 -1.26
N ARG A 313 -15.89 14.91 -0.76
CA ARG A 313 -17.05 15.24 0.08
C ARG A 313 -18.36 14.93 -0.64
N HIS A 314 -18.44 15.29 -1.90
CA HIS A 314 -19.61 15.03 -2.73
C HIS A 314 -19.96 13.52 -2.75
N LEU A 315 -18.98 12.64 -2.91
CA LEU A 315 -19.21 11.18 -2.90
C LEU A 315 -19.55 10.66 -1.50
N GLN A 316 -18.99 11.24 -0.45
CA GLN A 316 -19.37 10.90 0.93
C GLN A 316 -20.84 11.22 1.20
N GLU A 317 -21.31 12.40 0.79
CA GLU A 317 -22.70 12.82 0.93
C GLU A 317 -23.63 11.90 0.14
N ARG A 318 -23.30 11.55 -1.10
CA ARG A 318 -24.05 10.57 -1.91
C ARG A 318 -24.13 9.19 -1.26
N LEU A 319 -23.01 8.69 -0.70
CA LEU A 319 -23.00 7.42 0.02
C LEU A 319 -23.94 7.44 1.24
N LEU A 320 -23.92 8.52 2.01
CA LEU A 320 -24.78 8.66 3.21
C LEU A 320 -26.25 8.79 2.86
N VAL A 321 -26.61 9.27 1.65
CA VAL A 321 -28.00 9.21 1.16
C VAL A 321 -28.45 7.76 0.97
N GLN A 322 -27.57 6.89 0.43
CA GLN A 322 -27.90 5.47 0.21
C GLN A 322 -27.87 4.65 1.51
N VAL A 323 -26.94 4.96 2.42
CA VAL A 323 -26.70 4.20 3.65
C VAL A 323 -26.50 5.18 4.82
N PRO A 324 -27.60 5.75 5.38
CA PRO A 324 -27.52 6.87 6.35
C PRO A 324 -26.88 6.54 7.69
N HIS A 325 -26.81 5.28 8.07
CA HIS A 325 -26.26 4.84 9.36
C HIS A 325 -24.74 4.64 9.37
N LEU A 326 -24.07 4.81 8.21
CA LEU A 326 -22.62 4.60 8.11
C LEU A 326 -21.82 5.65 8.86
N VAL A 327 -20.80 5.17 9.57
CA VAL A 327 -19.72 6.01 10.07
C VAL A 327 -18.61 6.04 9.03
N LEU A 328 -18.31 7.24 8.51
CA LEU A 328 -17.20 7.45 7.58
C LEU A 328 -15.92 7.68 8.37
N ASN A 329 -14.87 6.90 8.07
CA ASN A 329 -13.57 7.01 8.73
C ASN A 329 -12.48 7.30 7.69
N ASN A 330 -12.11 8.58 7.56
CA ASN A 330 -11.04 9.01 6.66
C ASN A 330 -9.71 9.03 7.41
N GLY A 331 -8.78 8.17 7.01
CA GLY A 331 -7.44 8.08 7.58
C GLY A 331 -6.37 8.68 6.69
N MET A 332 -5.41 9.37 7.29
CA MET A 332 -4.18 9.81 6.65
C MET A 332 -3.01 8.97 7.15
N ALA A 333 -2.27 8.41 6.21
CA ALA A 333 -1.09 7.59 6.49
C ALA A 333 -0.12 7.65 5.31
N SER A 334 1.13 7.37 5.57
CA SER A 334 2.10 7.05 4.52
C SER A 334 2.94 5.84 4.91
N SER A 335 3.57 5.21 3.92
CA SER A 335 4.45 4.07 4.18
C SER A 335 5.62 4.43 5.09
N GLU A 336 6.06 5.68 5.06
CA GLU A 336 7.18 6.21 5.83
C GLU A 336 6.78 6.69 7.23
N SER A 337 5.54 7.15 7.41
CA SER A 337 5.10 7.75 8.69
C SER A 337 4.20 6.85 9.52
N GLY A 338 3.60 5.81 8.94
CA GLY A 338 2.47 5.14 9.58
C GLY A 338 1.22 6.00 9.58
N VAL A 339 0.31 5.77 10.53
CA VAL A 339 -0.95 6.51 10.65
C VAL A 339 -0.72 7.86 11.32
N LEU A 340 -0.97 8.92 10.58
CA LEU A 340 -0.89 10.30 11.07
C LEU A 340 -2.16 10.73 11.81
N GLY A 341 -3.30 10.13 11.47
CA GLY A 341 -4.60 10.39 12.09
C GLY A 341 -5.72 10.22 11.10
N GLY A 342 -6.94 10.41 11.58
CA GLY A 342 -8.14 10.66 10.80
C GLY A 342 -8.69 12.01 11.21
N GLY A 343 -9.40 12.65 10.32
CA GLY A 343 -9.95 13.96 10.63
C GLY A 343 -11.19 14.27 9.80
N GLU A 344 -11.89 15.31 10.19
CA GLU A 344 -12.93 15.90 9.41
C GLU A 344 -12.34 16.63 8.22
N LYS A 345 -13.13 16.75 7.15
CA LYS A 345 -12.75 17.56 6.01
C LYS A 345 -12.78 19.02 6.35
N THR A 346 -11.80 19.74 5.79
CA THR A 346 -11.84 21.20 5.78
C THR A 346 -12.93 21.70 4.81
N PRO A 347 -13.45 22.92 5.03
CA PRO A 347 -14.23 23.62 4.05
C PRO A 347 -13.50 23.70 2.68
N GLU A 348 -14.26 23.83 1.61
CA GLU A 348 -13.71 23.93 0.27
C GLU A 348 -12.73 25.12 0.16
N GLY A 349 -11.53 24.88 -0.37
CA GLY A 349 -10.47 25.89 -0.51
C GLY A 349 -9.54 26.06 0.69
N GLU A 350 -9.82 25.45 1.84
CA GLU A 350 -8.97 25.55 3.05
C GLU A 350 -7.97 24.42 3.25
N GLY A 351 -7.94 23.44 2.35
CA GLY A 351 -7.15 22.22 2.47
C GLY A 351 -8.04 20.99 2.45
N PHE A 352 -7.44 19.80 2.63
CA PHE A 352 -8.22 18.61 2.40
C PHE A 352 -8.61 17.85 3.69
N MET A 353 -7.90 18.05 4.80
CA MET A 353 -8.13 17.37 6.08
C MET A 353 -7.59 18.19 7.26
N ARG A 354 -8.28 18.12 8.41
CA ARG A 354 -7.79 18.61 9.70
C ARG A 354 -7.35 17.43 10.55
N ILE A 355 -6.21 17.56 11.20
CA ILE A 355 -5.64 16.54 12.09
C ILE A 355 -5.41 17.18 13.44
N ALA A 356 -5.99 16.58 14.49
CA ALA A 356 -5.78 17.03 15.85
C ALA A 356 -4.29 16.91 16.25
N PRO A 357 -3.77 17.89 17.01
CA PRO A 357 -2.40 17.85 17.48
C PRO A 357 -2.18 16.67 18.43
N ARG A 358 -1.03 16.03 18.30
CA ARG A 358 -0.58 14.93 19.15
C ARG A 358 0.90 15.11 19.51
N PRO A 359 1.39 14.55 20.63
CA PRO A 359 2.79 14.69 21.03
C PRO A 359 3.81 14.14 20.02
N ASP A 360 3.38 13.21 19.16
CA ASP A 360 4.20 12.58 18.11
C ASP A 360 4.06 13.26 16.74
N LEU A 361 3.23 14.30 16.60
CA LEU A 361 3.03 15.06 15.37
C LEU A 361 3.49 16.51 15.51
N SER A 362 4.00 17.09 14.44
CA SER A 362 4.29 18.52 14.35
C SER A 362 4.35 18.98 12.90
N VAL A 363 4.31 20.29 12.71
CA VAL A 363 4.64 20.95 11.44
C VAL A 363 6.07 21.45 11.53
N ILE A 364 6.93 21.02 10.58
CA ILE A 364 8.36 21.38 10.55
C ILE A 364 8.62 22.24 9.33
N SER A 365 9.35 23.35 9.52
CA SER A 365 9.75 24.24 8.47
C SER A 365 10.85 23.62 7.57
N GLU A 366 11.12 24.24 6.42
CA GLU A 366 12.17 23.77 5.49
C GLU A 366 13.59 23.88 6.08
N ASP A 367 13.80 24.82 7.02
CA ASP A 367 15.03 24.98 7.78
C ASP A 367 15.07 24.14 9.09
N LEU A 368 14.23 23.11 9.17
CA LEU A 368 14.19 22.11 10.24
C LEU A 368 13.91 22.69 11.63
N ARG A 369 12.95 23.62 11.75
CA ARG A 369 12.43 24.13 13.03
C ARG A 369 11.00 23.63 13.26
N ILE A 370 10.64 23.31 14.49
CA ILE A 370 9.28 22.99 14.88
C ILE A 370 8.47 24.31 14.89
N LEU A 371 7.37 24.33 14.12
CA LEU A 371 6.45 25.45 14.04
C LEU A 371 5.35 25.31 15.10
N THR A 372 4.97 26.40 15.73
CA THR A 372 4.02 26.41 16.86
C THR A 372 2.94 27.49 16.77
N GLN A 373 3.10 28.47 15.85
CA GLN A 373 2.20 29.61 15.77
C GLN A 373 1.12 29.39 14.72
N PRO A 374 -0.13 29.82 15.00
CA PRO A 374 -1.20 29.83 14.00
C PRO A 374 -0.79 30.59 12.73
N GLY A 375 -1.13 30.03 11.57
CA GLY A 375 -0.80 30.58 10.26
C GLY A 375 0.54 30.10 9.70
N GLU A 376 1.43 29.51 10.51
CA GLU A 376 2.69 28.96 10.01
C GLU A 376 2.45 27.71 9.15
N GLU A 377 3.22 27.61 8.07
CA GLU A 377 3.14 26.49 7.11
C GLU A 377 4.48 25.77 6.99
N GLY A 378 4.42 24.44 6.95
CA GLY A 378 5.59 23.59 6.80
C GLY A 378 5.21 22.19 6.33
N ILE A 379 6.03 21.21 6.69
CA ILE A 379 5.85 19.80 6.37
C ILE A 379 5.25 19.11 7.60
N LEU A 380 4.10 18.45 7.44
CA LEU A 380 3.55 17.58 8.47
C LEU A 380 4.55 16.45 8.75
N SER A 381 4.93 16.28 9.99
CA SER A 381 6.00 15.39 10.39
C SER A 381 5.63 14.58 11.62
N ARG A 382 6.25 13.40 11.75
CA ARG A 382 6.02 12.50 12.87
C ARG A 382 7.31 12.04 13.52
N ARG A 383 7.27 11.79 14.83
CA ARG A 383 8.35 11.15 15.62
C ARG A 383 7.84 9.92 16.37
N GLY A 384 8.71 9.24 17.09
CA GLY A 384 8.41 8.07 17.91
C GLY A 384 8.54 6.76 17.13
N HIS A 385 7.51 5.91 17.17
CA HIS A 385 7.52 4.63 16.45
C HIS A 385 7.44 4.86 14.92
N MET A 386 8.56 4.67 14.23
CA MET A 386 8.72 4.94 12.80
C MET A 386 9.67 3.92 12.15
N PRO A 387 9.77 3.88 10.81
CA PRO A 387 10.73 3.04 10.09
C PRO A 387 12.19 3.39 10.40
N LEU A 388 13.08 2.43 10.18
CA LEU A 388 14.52 2.67 10.20
C LEU A 388 14.97 3.58 9.05
N GLY A 389 14.30 3.48 7.89
CA GLY A 389 14.63 4.18 6.68
C GLY A 389 14.32 3.33 5.45
N TYR A 390 14.99 3.63 4.35
CA TYR A 390 14.89 2.87 3.11
C TYR A 390 16.03 1.86 3.00
N TYR A 391 15.70 0.64 2.62
CA TYR A 391 16.69 -0.43 2.39
C TYR A 391 17.67 -0.03 1.28
N GLY A 392 18.96 -0.12 1.57
CA GLY A 392 20.02 0.17 0.60
C GLY A 392 20.13 1.63 0.14
N ASP A 393 19.34 2.57 0.72
CA ASP A 393 19.37 3.99 0.32
C ASP A 393 19.59 4.94 1.52
N PRO A 394 20.83 5.03 2.02
CA PRO A 394 21.15 5.91 3.15
C PRO A 394 20.97 7.40 2.84
N ARG A 395 21.14 7.80 1.57
CA ARG A 395 20.94 9.18 1.15
C ARG A 395 19.48 9.59 1.30
N LYS A 396 18.57 8.82 0.70
CA LYS A 396 17.13 9.11 0.78
C LYS A 396 16.62 8.97 2.21
N THR A 397 17.19 8.04 2.98
CA THR A 397 16.89 7.89 4.41
C THR A 397 17.23 9.19 5.16
N ALA A 398 18.41 9.76 4.96
CA ALA A 398 18.82 11.00 5.62
C ALA A 398 17.98 12.23 5.19
N GLU A 399 17.51 12.26 3.93
CA GLU A 399 16.62 13.32 3.43
C GLU A 399 15.20 13.22 4.02
N THR A 400 14.72 12.03 4.36
CA THR A 400 13.35 11.79 4.81
C THR A 400 13.25 11.73 6.34
N PHE A 401 14.24 11.13 6.99
CA PHE A 401 14.28 10.94 8.44
C PHE A 401 15.37 11.84 9.04
N VAL A 402 14.95 12.99 9.52
CA VAL A 402 15.83 14.09 9.97
C VAL A 402 15.90 14.19 11.49
N MET A 403 16.96 14.82 11.98
CA MET A 403 17.05 15.19 13.40
C MET A 403 16.61 16.65 13.57
N VAL A 404 15.60 16.87 14.42
CA VAL A 404 15.11 18.22 14.76
C VAL A 404 15.00 18.30 16.28
N GLU A 405 15.64 19.27 16.89
CA GLU A 405 15.65 19.51 18.35
C GLU A 405 15.94 18.22 19.17
N GLY A 406 16.94 17.45 18.75
CA GLY A 406 17.39 16.24 19.43
C GLY A 406 16.49 15.01 19.27
N SER A 407 15.40 15.10 18.49
CA SER A 407 14.50 14.00 18.17
C SER A 407 14.56 13.63 16.69
N ARG A 408 14.37 12.35 16.38
CA ARG A 408 14.26 11.87 15.00
C ARG A 408 12.83 12.03 14.50
N TRP A 409 12.67 12.64 13.33
CA TRP A 409 11.40 12.90 12.67
C TRP A 409 11.38 12.34 11.26
N VAL A 410 10.21 11.88 10.81
CA VAL A 410 9.95 11.62 9.41
C VAL A 410 9.20 12.79 8.79
N LEU A 411 9.76 13.33 7.71
CA LEU A 411 9.12 14.36 6.88
C LEU A 411 8.20 13.63 5.87
N THR A 412 6.88 13.82 6.01
CA THR A 412 5.89 13.07 5.18
C THR A 412 5.86 13.54 3.72
N GLY A 413 6.34 14.76 3.47
CA GLY A 413 6.19 15.45 2.19
C GLY A 413 4.82 16.09 2.00
N ASP A 414 3.91 15.96 2.96
CA ASP A 414 2.61 16.64 2.95
C ASP A 414 2.74 18.00 3.64
N ARG A 415 2.28 19.06 2.96
CA ARG A 415 2.27 20.42 3.51
C ARG A 415 1.09 20.58 4.46
N ALA A 416 1.32 21.24 5.58
CA ALA A 416 0.27 21.56 6.54
C ALA A 416 0.45 22.95 7.12
N ARG A 417 -0.67 23.56 7.53
CA ARG A 417 -0.72 24.84 8.25
C ARG A 417 -1.30 24.60 9.63
N ILE A 418 -0.75 25.29 10.62
CA ILE A 418 -1.33 25.35 11.97
C ILE A 418 -2.50 26.34 11.93
N ASP A 419 -3.68 25.93 12.34
CA ASP A 419 -4.83 26.84 12.41
C ASP A 419 -4.91 27.56 13.76
N THR A 420 -5.93 28.42 13.94
CA THR A 420 -6.15 29.17 15.17
C THR A 420 -6.56 28.30 16.38
N THR A 421 -6.98 27.07 16.16
CA THR A 421 -7.30 26.07 17.19
C THR A 421 -6.10 25.20 17.57
N GLY A 422 -5.02 25.30 16.82
CA GLY A 422 -3.81 24.47 16.97
C GLY A 422 -3.89 23.15 16.17
N GLU A 423 -4.95 22.91 15.40
CA GLU A 423 -5.05 21.77 14.50
C GLU A 423 -4.17 21.94 13.25
N TYR A 424 -3.78 20.81 12.67
CA TYR A 424 -2.98 20.78 11.43
C TYR A 424 -3.92 20.66 10.23
N VAL A 425 -4.02 21.72 9.44
CA VAL A 425 -4.75 21.75 8.16
C VAL A 425 -3.84 21.23 7.07
N VAL A 426 -4.11 20.05 6.54
CA VAL A 426 -3.33 19.44 5.47
C VAL A 426 -3.67 20.12 4.16
N LEU A 427 -2.67 20.70 3.50
CA LEU A 427 -2.79 21.45 2.26
C LEU A 427 -2.57 20.59 1.00
N GLY A 428 -2.02 19.38 1.17
CA GLY A 428 -1.71 18.44 0.09
C GLY A 428 -0.22 18.15 -0.04
N ARG A 429 0.17 17.32 -1.02
CA ARG A 429 1.57 16.98 -1.26
C ARG A 429 2.28 18.10 -2.00
N GLY A 430 3.43 18.49 -1.46
CA GLY A 430 4.35 19.43 -2.11
C GLY A 430 5.06 18.82 -3.33
N SER A 431 4.99 17.51 -3.52
CA SER A 431 5.58 16.80 -4.65
C SER A 431 4.59 16.62 -5.80
N GLN A 432 5.09 16.46 -7.02
CA GLN A 432 4.29 16.30 -8.24
C GLN A 432 3.71 14.88 -8.41
N CYS A 433 3.68 14.08 -7.36
CA CYS A 433 3.15 12.72 -7.41
C CYS A 433 1.69 12.69 -7.88
N ILE A 434 1.42 11.87 -8.89
CA ILE A 434 0.09 11.69 -9.46
C ILE A 434 -0.58 10.52 -8.74
N ASN A 435 -1.70 10.77 -8.09
CA ASN A 435 -2.52 9.71 -7.48
C ASN A 435 -3.58 9.26 -8.48
N THR A 436 -3.38 8.11 -9.10
CA THR A 436 -4.32 7.54 -10.07
C THR A 436 -4.87 6.21 -9.55
N GLY A 437 -6.16 6.15 -9.28
CA GLY A 437 -6.81 4.94 -8.78
C GLY A 437 -6.21 4.36 -7.50
N GLY A 438 -5.67 5.21 -6.62
CA GLY A 438 -4.99 4.80 -5.39
C GLY A 438 -3.52 4.43 -5.56
N GLU A 439 -3.02 4.34 -6.78
CA GLU A 439 -1.62 4.12 -7.10
C GLU A 439 -0.87 5.46 -7.22
N LYS A 440 0.37 5.48 -6.77
CA LYS A 440 1.25 6.63 -6.91
C LYS A 440 2.09 6.47 -8.18
N VAL A 441 1.98 7.46 -9.07
CA VAL A 441 2.80 7.56 -10.27
C VAL A 441 3.69 8.77 -10.14
N TYR A 442 4.97 8.55 -10.29
CA TYR A 442 5.95 9.63 -10.26
C TYR A 442 6.25 10.05 -11.70
N PRO A 443 6.06 11.35 -12.02
CA PRO A 443 6.29 11.86 -13.36
C PRO A 443 7.63 11.45 -13.93
N GLU A 444 8.68 11.50 -13.13
CA GLU A 444 10.06 11.25 -13.54
C GLU A 444 10.28 9.84 -14.10
N GLU A 445 9.61 8.84 -13.53
CA GLU A 445 9.68 7.44 -14.01
C GLU A 445 9.07 7.29 -15.41
N VAL A 446 7.92 7.91 -15.59
CA VAL A 446 7.21 7.88 -16.88
C VAL A 446 7.97 8.69 -17.92
N GLU A 447 8.53 9.84 -17.53
CA GLU A 447 9.36 10.70 -18.38
C GLU A 447 10.63 9.98 -18.83
N GLU A 448 11.32 9.26 -17.94
CA GLU A 448 12.50 8.47 -18.28
C GLU A 448 12.18 7.37 -19.30
N THR A 449 11.06 6.69 -19.10
CA THR A 449 10.60 5.67 -20.05
C THR A 449 10.21 6.29 -21.38
N ALA A 450 9.49 7.40 -21.38
CA ALA A 450 9.08 8.10 -22.59
C ALA A 450 10.29 8.56 -23.44
N ARG A 451 11.39 8.96 -22.79
CA ARG A 451 12.64 9.34 -23.50
C ARG A 451 13.36 8.19 -24.19
N ARG A 452 13.01 6.93 -23.89
CA ARG A 452 13.53 5.77 -24.65
C ARG A 452 12.96 5.68 -26.06
N TYR A 453 11.86 6.39 -26.35
CA TYR A 453 11.33 6.50 -27.70
C TYR A 453 12.13 7.56 -28.49
N PRO A 454 12.89 7.17 -29.54
CA PRO A 454 13.86 8.05 -30.18
C PRO A 454 13.33 9.40 -30.67
N PRO A 455 12.09 9.52 -31.18
CA PRO A 455 11.52 10.82 -31.56
C PRO A 455 11.29 11.78 -30.41
N VAL A 456 11.27 11.33 -29.14
CA VAL A 456 11.08 12.23 -27.98
C VAL A 456 12.35 13.03 -27.73
N GLN A 457 12.27 14.35 -27.90
CA GLN A 457 13.33 15.29 -27.54
C GLN A 457 13.25 15.62 -26.04
N ASP A 458 12.05 15.94 -25.55
CA ASP A 458 11.79 16.20 -24.15
C ASP A 458 10.34 15.86 -23.79
N VAL A 459 10.09 15.62 -22.49
CA VAL A 459 8.77 15.23 -21.98
C VAL A 459 8.59 15.70 -20.56
N VAL A 460 7.37 16.15 -20.23
CA VAL A 460 6.92 16.40 -18.87
C VAL A 460 5.61 15.67 -18.65
N VAL A 461 5.53 14.92 -17.55
CA VAL A 461 4.36 14.13 -17.19
C VAL A 461 3.63 14.78 -16.01
N VAL A 462 2.32 14.91 -16.13
CA VAL A 462 1.46 15.52 -15.10
C VAL A 462 0.19 14.74 -14.87
N GLY A 463 -0.44 14.95 -13.72
CA GLY A 463 -1.81 14.49 -13.44
C GLY A 463 -2.81 15.55 -13.84
N LEU A 464 -3.82 15.16 -14.63
CA LEU A 464 -5.03 15.96 -14.86
C LEU A 464 -6.21 15.33 -14.10
N PRO A 465 -7.20 16.15 -13.68
CA PRO A 465 -8.41 15.61 -13.05
C PRO A 465 -9.09 14.57 -13.95
N ASP A 466 -9.58 13.50 -13.34
CA ASP A 466 -10.29 12.42 -14.00
C ASP A 466 -11.38 11.87 -13.08
N GLU A 467 -12.59 11.72 -13.58
CA GLU A 467 -13.74 11.29 -12.77
C GLU A 467 -13.59 9.86 -12.24
N ARG A 468 -12.94 8.98 -13.00
CA ARG A 468 -12.78 7.56 -12.66
C ARG A 468 -11.59 7.32 -11.74
N TRP A 469 -10.47 8.02 -11.99
CA TRP A 469 -9.19 7.73 -11.37
C TRP A 469 -8.75 8.79 -10.35
N GLY A 470 -9.56 9.85 -10.16
CA GLY A 470 -9.17 11.04 -9.39
C GLY A 470 -8.16 11.90 -10.16
N SER A 471 -7.13 11.29 -10.72
CA SER A 471 -6.19 11.90 -11.67
C SER A 471 -5.78 10.89 -12.73
N LYS A 472 -5.70 11.33 -13.98
CA LYS A 472 -5.09 10.57 -15.08
C LYS A 472 -3.68 11.06 -15.36
N VAL A 473 -2.80 10.12 -15.66
CA VAL A 473 -1.42 10.41 -16.10
C VAL A 473 -1.47 10.93 -17.53
N VAL A 474 -0.86 12.08 -17.82
CA VAL A 474 -0.73 12.61 -19.16
C VAL A 474 0.70 13.04 -19.45
N ALA A 475 1.15 12.88 -20.70
CA ALA A 475 2.47 13.29 -21.14
C ALA A 475 2.38 14.48 -22.11
N VAL A 476 3.16 15.53 -21.86
CA VAL A 476 3.40 16.63 -22.76
C VAL A 476 4.78 16.43 -23.40
N VAL A 477 4.82 16.15 -24.70
CA VAL A 477 6.00 15.68 -25.42
C VAL A 477 6.45 16.70 -26.44
N GLN A 478 7.73 17.00 -26.46
CA GLN A 478 8.42 17.69 -27.55
C GLN A 478 9.08 16.66 -28.46
N VAL A 479 8.77 16.72 -29.74
CA VAL A 479 9.33 15.82 -30.76
C VAL A 479 10.59 16.41 -31.35
N GLN A 480 11.59 15.57 -31.63
CA GLN A 480 12.82 15.98 -32.32
C GLN A 480 12.51 16.51 -33.72
N GLN A 481 13.18 17.58 -34.10
CA GLN A 481 12.99 18.18 -35.44
C GLN A 481 13.28 17.16 -36.54
N GLY A 482 12.35 17.01 -37.48
CA GLY A 482 12.45 16.07 -38.59
C GLY A 482 11.99 14.65 -38.31
N HIS A 483 11.44 14.39 -37.12
CA HIS A 483 10.84 13.09 -36.77
C HIS A 483 9.33 13.22 -36.71
N GLU A 484 8.64 12.15 -37.09
CA GLU A 484 7.20 11.97 -36.84
C GLU A 484 6.99 11.22 -35.52
N PHE A 485 5.91 11.53 -34.81
CA PHE A 485 5.55 10.86 -33.56
C PHE A 485 4.49 9.79 -33.84
N ASP A 486 4.87 8.53 -33.70
CA ASP A 486 3.98 7.38 -33.79
C ASP A 486 3.52 7.00 -32.36
N LEU A 487 2.23 7.21 -32.09
CA LEU A 487 1.62 6.94 -30.78
C LEU A 487 1.65 5.44 -30.45
N GLN A 488 1.50 4.54 -31.42
CA GLN A 488 1.48 3.10 -31.19
C GLN A 488 2.86 2.59 -30.76
N GLU A 489 3.92 3.02 -31.45
CA GLU A 489 5.30 2.68 -31.06
C GLU A 489 5.68 3.30 -29.71
N PHE A 490 5.28 4.53 -29.44
CA PHE A 490 5.46 5.17 -28.13
C PHE A 490 4.77 4.35 -27.03
N GLU A 491 3.50 3.99 -27.23
CA GLU A 491 2.73 3.19 -26.29
C GLU A 491 3.36 1.82 -26.04
N LYS A 492 3.84 1.16 -27.09
CA LYS A 492 4.53 -0.14 -26.99
C LYS A 492 5.77 -0.06 -26.12
N ILE A 493 6.58 1.00 -26.27
CA ILE A 493 7.76 1.23 -25.43
C ILE A 493 7.33 1.46 -23.97
N CYS A 494 6.30 2.28 -23.75
CA CYS A 494 5.79 2.52 -22.40
C CYS A 494 5.25 1.22 -21.77
N ARG A 495 4.48 0.43 -22.50
CA ARG A 495 3.92 -0.85 -22.00
C ARG A 495 4.97 -1.91 -21.70
N SER A 496 6.08 -1.91 -22.43
CA SER A 496 7.18 -2.84 -22.17
C SER A 496 8.00 -2.53 -20.94
N ASN A 497 7.90 -1.29 -20.42
CA ASN A 497 8.77 -0.80 -19.34
C ASN A 497 8.00 -0.27 -18.13
N LEU A 498 6.65 -0.12 -18.19
CA LEU A 498 5.83 0.43 -17.14
C LEU A 498 4.60 -0.43 -16.88
N SER A 499 4.22 -0.51 -15.61
CA SER A 499 2.95 -1.10 -15.20
C SER A 499 1.76 -0.31 -15.77
N GLY A 500 0.67 -0.99 -16.11
CA GLY A 500 -0.47 -0.41 -16.84
C GLY A 500 -1.09 0.86 -16.22
N TYR A 501 -1.05 1.00 -14.89
CA TYR A 501 -1.56 2.20 -14.21
C TYR A 501 -0.65 3.43 -14.35
N LYS A 502 0.63 3.25 -14.72
CA LYS A 502 1.62 4.31 -14.95
C LYS A 502 1.59 4.87 -16.37
N LEU A 503 0.92 4.17 -17.28
CA LEU A 503 0.87 4.58 -18.68
C LEU A 503 0.19 5.94 -18.85
N PRO A 504 0.75 6.85 -19.66
CA PRO A 504 0.05 8.08 -20.03
C PRO A 504 -1.28 7.74 -20.71
N ARG A 505 -2.37 8.30 -20.20
CA ARG A 505 -3.72 8.13 -20.79
C ARG A 505 -3.99 9.09 -21.94
N ALA A 506 -3.17 10.13 -22.04
CA ALA A 506 -3.22 11.08 -23.14
C ALA A 506 -1.82 11.62 -23.40
N VAL A 507 -1.51 11.89 -24.67
CA VAL A 507 -0.25 12.48 -25.11
C VAL A 507 -0.54 13.78 -25.83
N TYR A 508 0.10 14.85 -25.41
CA TYR A 508 0.01 16.18 -26.00
C TYR A 508 1.34 16.53 -26.66
N LEU A 509 1.31 16.97 -27.91
CA LEU A 509 2.52 17.42 -28.60
C LEU A 509 2.72 18.91 -28.42
N ALA A 510 3.88 19.31 -27.91
CA ALA A 510 4.30 20.68 -27.76
C ALA A 510 5.50 21.00 -28.66
N THR A 511 5.55 22.20 -29.18
CA THR A 511 6.70 22.69 -29.94
C THR A 511 7.94 22.83 -29.06
N GLU A 512 7.74 23.14 -27.78
CA GLU A 512 8.80 23.24 -26.77
C GLU A 512 8.24 22.86 -25.39
N VAL A 513 8.98 22.00 -24.68
CA VAL A 513 8.72 21.70 -23.27
C VAL A 513 9.40 22.75 -22.40
N LYS A 514 8.63 23.48 -21.57
CA LYS A 514 9.20 24.52 -20.70
C LYS A 514 9.86 23.95 -19.46
N ARG A 515 11.04 24.51 -19.18
CA ARG A 515 11.82 24.23 -17.97
C ARG A 515 12.20 25.52 -17.26
N SER A 516 12.41 25.42 -15.94
CA SER A 516 12.96 26.52 -15.16
C SER A 516 14.40 26.83 -15.61
N PRO A 517 14.96 28.03 -15.27
CA PRO A 517 16.35 28.34 -15.57
C PRO A 517 17.37 27.36 -14.99
N ALA A 518 16.98 26.59 -13.95
CA ALA A 518 17.78 25.51 -13.37
C ALA A 518 17.58 24.15 -14.06
N GLY A 519 16.90 24.10 -15.22
CA GLY A 519 16.64 22.88 -15.98
C GLY A 519 15.52 22.00 -15.43
N LYS A 520 14.83 22.40 -14.36
CA LYS A 520 13.73 21.62 -13.77
C LYS A 520 12.46 21.77 -14.61
N ALA A 521 11.70 20.65 -14.75
CA ALA A 521 10.43 20.63 -15.44
C ALA A 521 9.43 21.64 -14.86
N ASP A 522 8.74 22.37 -15.73
CA ASP A 522 7.65 23.26 -15.32
C ASP A 522 6.31 22.51 -15.36
N TYR A 523 6.01 21.85 -14.27
CA TYR A 523 4.77 21.08 -14.12
C TYR A 523 3.49 21.96 -14.15
N ARG A 524 3.60 23.24 -13.78
CA ARG A 524 2.47 24.16 -13.86
C ARG A 524 2.14 24.47 -15.30
N TRP A 525 3.17 24.79 -16.07
CA TRP A 525 3.01 24.99 -17.51
C TRP A 525 2.45 23.74 -18.20
N ALA A 526 2.99 22.55 -17.90
CA ALA A 526 2.54 21.32 -18.53
C ALA A 526 1.05 21.02 -18.23
N LYS A 527 0.58 21.28 -17.00
CA LYS A 527 -0.84 21.14 -16.64
C LYS A 527 -1.72 22.13 -17.40
N ALA A 528 -1.32 23.40 -17.48
CA ALA A 528 -2.05 24.41 -18.22
C ALA A 528 -2.09 24.06 -19.72
N TYR A 529 -0.94 23.68 -20.29
CA TYR A 529 -0.84 23.28 -21.68
C TYR A 529 -1.79 22.11 -22.02
N ALA A 530 -1.77 21.06 -21.21
CA ALA A 530 -2.63 19.89 -21.43
C ALA A 530 -4.13 20.18 -21.18
N ALA A 531 -4.47 21.20 -20.38
CA ALA A 531 -5.86 21.64 -20.20
C ALA A 531 -6.40 22.48 -21.35
N GLU A 532 -5.52 23.15 -22.12
CA GLU A 532 -5.87 24.09 -23.20
C GLU A 532 -5.78 23.47 -24.60
N HIS A 533 -5.18 22.26 -24.73
CA HIS A 533 -4.93 21.62 -26.02
C HIS A 533 -5.63 20.26 -26.10
N GLU A 534 -5.89 19.82 -27.33
CA GLU A 534 -6.43 18.49 -27.57
C GLU A 534 -5.29 17.44 -27.58
N PRO A 535 -5.49 16.28 -26.96
CA PRO A 535 -4.51 15.21 -27.00
C PRO A 535 -4.42 14.58 -28.40
N LEU A 536 -3.26 14.02 -28.74
CA LEU A 536 -3.04 13.33 -30.01
C LEU A 536 -4.01 12.14 -30.15
N ASN A 537 -4.23 11.38 -29.09
CA ASN A 537 -5.32 10.42 -28.86
C ASN A 537 -5.29 9.93 -27.42
N ALA A 538 -6.41 9.37 -26.92
CA ALA A 538 -6.47 8.69 -25.63
C ALA A 538 -5.89 7.27 -25.81
N ILE A 539 -4.94 6.90 -24.95
CA ILE A 539 -4.42 5.52 -24.86
C ILE A 539 -5.46 4.71 -24.08
N GLU A 540 -6.10 3.74 -24.72
CA GLU A 540 -7.06 2.85 -24.07
C GLU A 540 -6.36 1.94 -23.04
N ALA A 541 -7.06 1.69 -21.91
CA ALA A 541 -6.54 0.99 -20.74
C ALA A 541 -6.40 -0.52 -20.93
#